data_355755221ab76351dee2c8d47f4d865c
#
_entry.id   355755221ab76351dee2c8d47f4d865c
#
_cell.length_a   1.000
_cell.length_b   1.000
_cell.length_c   1.000
_cell.angle_alpha   90.00
_cell.angle_beta   90.00
_cell.angle_gamma   90.00
#
_symmetry.space_group_name_H-M   'P 1'
#
loop_
_entity.id
_entity.type
_entity.pdbx_description
1 polymer ?
#
loop_
_entity_poly.entity_id
_entity_poly.type
_entity_poly.pdbx_seq_one_letter_code
_entity_poly.pdbx_strand_id
1 'polypeptide(L)'
;MANAQYSNTETIGTEIQLADSGYGQGQMLINPVHLASLYTMFPNRGTVLKPYLLYKENPAPEAWIENACTPENAEIIENALVKVVSSEHGTGHKAMRDDVVLAGKTGTAEIKASKDDATGTELGWFAVYTKDLNLENPLLMVSMVEDVKNDGGSKVAVEKSKEVFEQYIPKKSAE
;
A
#
# COMPACT_ATOMS: atom_id res chain seq x y z
N MET A 1 -13.71 13.45 1.69
CA MET A 1 -12.48 12.66 1.92
C MET A 1 -11.35 13.65 2.18
N ALA A 2 -10.52 13.44 3.19
CA ALA A 2 -9.40 14.35 3.44
C ALA A 2 -8.40 14.28 2.27
N ASN A 3 -7.86 15.44 1.88
CA ASN A 3 -6.86 15.50 0.81
C ASN A 3 -5.53 14.91 1.29
N ALA A 4 -4.81 14.25 0.40
CA ALA A 4 -3.40 13.94 0.62
C ALA A 4 -2.59 15.25 0.55
N GLN A 5 -1.49 15.32 1.30
CA GLN A 5 -0.57 16.45 1.25
C GLN A 5 0.88 15.97 1.33
N TYR A 6 1.77 16.70 0.72
CA TYR A 6 3.22 16.48 0.79
C TYR A 6 3.92 17.44 1.76
N SER A 7 3.25 18.52 2.14
CA SER A 7 3.76 19.56 3.03
C SER A 7 2.61 20.28 3.73
N ASN A 8 2.87 20.87 4.90
CA ASN A 8 1.98 21.80 5.59
C ASN A 8 1.98 23.19 4.94
N THR A 9 2.89 23.45 4.01
CA THR A 9 3.03 24.70 3.24
C THR A 9 2.93 24.42 1.75
N GLU A 10 2.72 25.44 0.94
CA GLU A 10 2.61 25.31 -0.53
C GLU A 10 3.90 24.78 -1.19
N THR A 11 5.03 24.89 -0.51
CA THR A 11 6.33 24.49 -1.04
C THR A 11 7.12 23.72 -0.02
N ILE A 12 8.04 22.87 -0.48
CA ILE A 12 9.07 22.25 0.35
C ILE A 12 10.16 23.29 0.60
N GLY A 13 10.32 23.71 1.84
CA GLY A 13 11.19 24.84 2.22
C GLY A 13 12.60 24.48 2.66
N THR A 14 12.88 23.19 2.96
CA THR A 14 14.18 22.73 3.46
C THR A 14 14.63 21.43 2.81
N GLU A 15 15.94 21.18 2.77
CA GLU A 15 16.52 19.92 2.28
C GLU A 15 16.06 18.71 3.11
N ILE A 16 15.91 18.89 4.43
CA ILE A 16 15.40 17.82 5.32
C ILE A 16 13.96 17.47 4.95
N GLN A 17 13.11 18.47 4.77
CA GLN A 17 11.72 18.26 4.37
C GLN A 17 11.63 17.57 3.00
N LEU A 18 12.52 17.93 2.05
CA LEU A 18 12.60 17.28 0.76
C LEU A 18 13.03 15.80 0.90
N ALA A 19 14.05 15.53 1.69
CA ALA A 19 14.52 14.18 1.96
C ALA A 19 13.43 13.33 2.61
N ASP A 20 12.75 13.83 3.64
CA ASP A 20 11.67 13.14 4.34
C ASP A 20 10.49 12.83 3.38
N SER A 21 10.12 13.78 2.54
CA SER A 21 9.05 13.57 1.56
C SER A 21 9.38 12.48 0.53
N GLY A 22 10.67 12.30 0.22
CA GLY A 22 11.15 11.32 -0.75
C GLY A 22 10.89 9.85 -0.36
N TYR A 23 10.72 9.57 0.94
CA TYR A 23 10.38 8.24 1.43
C TYR A 23 9.08 8.19 2.26
N GLY A 24 8.24 9.22 2.14
CA GLY A 24 6.90 9.23 2.71
C GLY A 24 6.82 9.57 4.19
N GLN A 25 7.80 10.33 4.70
CA GLN A 25 7.85 10.79 6.08
C GLN A 25 7.66 12.33 6.19
N GLY A 26 7.90 12.86 7.37
CA GLY A 26 7.81 14.31 7.65
C GLY A 26 6.36 14.79 7.66
N GLN A 27 6.04 15.71 6.76
CA GLN A 27 4.72 16.35 6.69
C GLN A 27 3.76 15.69 5.69
N MET A 28 4.12 14.53 5.13
CA MET A 28 3.26 13.80 4.22
C MET A 28 2.08 13.19 4.95
N LEU A 29 0.88 13.44 4.44
CA LEU A 29 -0.36 12.79 4.88
C LEU A 29 -1.05 12.16 3.69
N ILE A 30 -1.52 10.93 3.86
CA ILE A 30 -2.24 10.22 2.83
C ILE A 30 -3.50 9.57 3.39
N ASN A 31 -4.59 9.67 2.66
CA ASN A 31 -5.81 8.93 2.95
C ASN A 31 -5.66 7.48 2.45
N PRO A 32 -6.01 6.44 3.24
CA PRO A 32 -5.88 5.04 2.81
C PRO A 32 -6.59 4.71 1.49
N VAL A 33 -7.75 5.29 1.21
CA VAL A 33 -8.47 5.08 -0.06
C VAL A 33 -7.70 5.70 -1.23
N HIS A 34 -7.08 6.86 -1.01
CA HIS A 34 -6.22 7.49 -2.01
C HIS A 34 -4.97 6.63 -2.28
N LEU A 35 -4.34 6.11 -1.22
CA LEU A 35 -3.20 5.20 -1.35
C LEU A 35 -3.59 3.93 -2.14
N ALA A 36 -4.74 3.32 -1.82
CA ALA A 36 -5.26 2.18 -2.58
C ALA A 36 -5.44 2.52 -4.06
N SER A 37 -6.03 3.68 -4.39
CA SER A 37 -6.16 4.13 -5.78
C SER A 37 -4.81 4.28 -6.47
N LEU A 38 -3.81 4.86 -5.81
CA LEU A 38 -2.46 4.99 -6.37
C LEU A 38 -1.85 3.61 -6.68
N TYR A 39 -2.05 2.61 -5.82
CA TYR A 39 -1.53 1.26 -6.06
C TYR A 39 -2.15 0.58 -7.27
N THR A 40 -3.32 1.00 -7.73
CA THR A 40 -3.93 0.44 -8.96
C THR A 40 -3.11 0.73 -10.21
N MET A 41 -2.18 1.71 -10.18
CA MET A 41 -1.35 2.02 -11.34
C MET A 41 -0.43 0.87 -11.75
N PHE A 42 0.01 0.04 -10.81
CA PHE A 42 0.96 -1.02 -11.12
C PHE A 42 0.32 -2.12 -11.97
N PRO A 43 -0.77 -2.80 -11.54
CA PRO A 43 -1.43 -3.80 -12.37
C PRO A 43 -2.13 -3.20 -13.60
N ASN A 44 -2.41 -1.89 -13.63
CA ASN A 44 -3.03 -1.19 -14.76
C ASN A 44 -2.01 -0.41 -15.63
N ARG A 45 -0.76 -0.84 -15.64
CA ARG A 45 0.28 -0.37 -16.57
C ARG A 45 0.45 1.16 -16.57
N GLY A 46 0.42 1.77 -15.40
CA GLY A 46 0.61 3.21 -15.19
C GLY A 46 -0.67 4.03 -15.08
N THR A 47 -1.84 3.41 -15.14
CA THR A 47 -3.13 4.11 -14.98
C THR A 47 -3.66 3.96 -13.56
N VAL A 48 -3.91 5.09 -12.88
CA VAL A 48 -4.57 5.13 -11.57
C VAL A 48 -6.08 5.09 -11.77
N LEU A 49 -6.74 4.16 -11.10
CA LEU A 49 -8.19 4.05 -11.13
C LEU A 49 -8.86 4.94 -10.09
N LYS A 50 -10.00 5.51 -10.47
CA LYS A 50 -10.82 6.34 -9.60
C LYS A 50 -11.62 5.48 -8.62
N PRO A 51 -11.53 5.74 -7.30
CA PRO A 51 -12.31 5.02 -6.33
C PRO A 51 -13.75 5.52 -6.34
N TYR A 52 -14.70 4.63 -6.11
CA TYR A 52 -16.07 4.98 -5.76
C TYR A 52 -16.49 4.23 -4.50
N LEU A 53 -17.18 4.94 -3.61
CA LEU A 53 -17.58 4.41 -2.30
C LEU A 53 -19.05 3.94 -2.27
N LEU A 54 -19.83 4.33 -3.27
CA LEU A 54 -21.22 3.90 -3.39
C LEU A 54 -21.29 2.67 -4.30
N TYR A 55 -22.07 1.69 -3.87
CA TYR A 55 -22.32 0.52 -4.70
C TYR A 55 -22.85 0.91 -6.08
N LYS A 56 -22.29 0.30 -7.12
CA LYS A 56 -22.75 0.39 -8.50
C LYS A 56 -22.87 -1.02 -9.03
N GLU A 57 -23.94 -1.28 -9.71
CA GLU A 57 -24.12 -2.55 -10.44
C GLU A 57 -23.23 -2.54 -11.69
N ASN A 58 -22.38 -3.56 -11.84
CA ASN A 58 -21.47 -3.72 -12.99
C ASN A 58 -20.63 -2.44 -13.30
N PRO A 59 -19.85 -1.92 -12.35
CA PRO A 59 -19.09 -0.70 -12.57
C PRO A 59 -17.98 -0.95 -13.59
N ALA A 60 -17.89 -0.10 -14.60
CA ALA A 60 -16.71 -0.06 -15.45
C ALA A 60 -15.57 0.70 -14.73
N PRO A 61 -14.30 0.22 -14.81
CA PRO A 61 -13.16 0.98 -14.32
C PRO A 61 -13.09 2.35 -14.99
N GLU A 62 -12.91 3.39 -14.19
CA GLU A 62 -12.74 4.78 -14.65
C GLU A 62 -11.30 5.21 -14.34
N ALA A 63 -10.56 5.69 -15.36
CA ALA A 63 -9.24 6.25 -15.13
C ALA A 63 -9.36 7.58 -14.37
N TRP A 64 -8.56 7.72 -13.31
CA TRP A 64 -8.42 8.97 -12.59
C TRP A 64 -7.20 9.75 -13.07
N ILE A 65 -6.07 9.05 -13.20
CA ILE A 65 -4.82 9.63 -13.75
C ILE A 65 -4.29 8.64 -14.79
N GLU A 66 -4.26 9.07 -16.03
CA GLU A 66 -3.61 8.32 -17.10
C GLU A 66 -2.12 8.61 -17.13
N ASN A 67 -1.31 7.61 -17.45
CA ASN A 67 0.14 7.73 -17.58
C ASN A 67 0.80 8.34 -16.32
N ALA A 68 0.35 7.94 -15.12
CA ALA A 68 1.00 8.31 -13.86
C ALA A 68 2.47 7.83 -13.81
N CYS A 69 2.77 6.72 -14.49
CA CYS A 69 4.11 6.29 -14.89
C CYS A 69 4.04 5.51 -16.21
N THR A 70 5.19 5.23 -16.81
CA THR A 70 5.21 4.41 -18.04
C THR A 70 4.88 2.95 -17.72
N PRO A 71 4.31 2.17 -18.67
CA PRO A 71 4.04 0.75 -18.49
C PRO A 71 5.27 -0.05 -18.03
N GLU A 72 6.45 0.27 -18.58
CA GLU A 72 7.71 -0.39 -18.24
C GLU A 72 8.09 -0.12 -16.77
N ASN A 73 7.95 1.13 -16.31
CA ASN A 73 8.23 1.49 -14.92
C ASN A 73 7.21 0.84 -13.97
N ALA A 74 5.93 0.79 -14.34
CA ALA A 74 4.90 0.09 -13.58
C ALA A 74 5.28 -1.39 -13.39
N GLU A 75 5.70 -2.07 -14.45
CA GLU A 75 6.11 -3.48 -14.41
C GLU A 75 7.36 -3.69 -13.56
N ILE A 76 8.37 -2.83 -13.68
CA ILE A 76 9.60 -2.91 -12.87
C ILE A 76 9.25 -2.80 -11.38
N ILE A 77 8.42 -1.83 -11.02
CA ILE A 77 8.00 -1.62 -9.62
C ILE A 77 7.13 -2.79 -9.15
N GLU A 78 6.17 -3.25 -9.97
CA GLU A 78 5.34 -4.40 -9.62
C GLU A 78 6.17 -5.65 -9.32
N ASN A 79 7.17 -5.94 -10.16
CA ASN A 79 8.07 -7.06 -9.92
C ASN A 79 8.88 -6.92 -8.62
N ALA A 80 9.23 -5.69 -8.23
CA ALA A 80 9.85 -5.43 -6.92
C ALA A 80 8.84 -5.64 -5.77
N LEU A 81 7.59 -5.18 -5.94
CA LEU A 81 6.50 -5.38 -4.96
C LEU A 81 6.18 -6.88 -4.76
N VAL A 82 6.24 -7.68 -5.82
CA VAL A 82 6.12 -9.15 -5.71
C VAL A 82 7.23 -9.72 -4.83
N LYS A 83 8.47 -9.26 -4.99
CA LYS A 83 9.61 -9.74 -4.18
C LYS A 83 9.49 -9.38 -2.71
N VAL A 84 8.83 -8.27 -2.36
CA VAL A 84 8.56 -7.91 -0.94
C VAL A 84 7.75 -9.01 -0.25
N VAL A 85 6.87 -9.70 -0.98
CA VAL A 85 6.03 -10.77 -0.43
C VAL A 85 6.64 -12.15 -0.68
N SER A 86 7.15 -12.44 -1.88
CA SER A 86 7.61 -13.78 -2.26
C SER A 86 8.99 -14.17 -1.74
N SER A 87 9.87 -13.19 -1.48
CA SER A 87 11.22 -13.47 -0.97
C SER A 87 11.19 -13.83 0.52
N GLU A 88 11.95 -14.83 0.94
CA GLU A 88 12.12 -15.19 2.36
C GLU A 88 12.62 -14.04 3.24
N HIS A 89 13.37 -13.10 2.65
CA HIS A 89 13.85 -11.89 3.32
C HIS A 89 12.93 -10.68 3.11
N GLY A 90 11.81 -10.86 2.40
CA GLY A 90 10.85 -9.80 2.14
C GLY A 90 10.09 -9.40 3.40
N THR A 91 9.92 -8.09 3.60
CA THR A 91 9.21 -7.57 4.80
C THR A 91 7.72 -7.95 4.84
N GLY A 92 7.14 -8.31 3.70
CA GLY A 92 5.78 -8.80 3.55
C GLY A 92 5.65 -10.33 3.47
N HIS A 93 6.76 -11.08 3.66
CA HIS A 93 6.81 -12.53 3.41
C HIS A 93 5.79 -13.35 4.20
N LYS A 94 5.44 -12.93 5.41
CA LYS A 94 4.41 -13.60 6.21
C LYS A 94 3.03 -13.66 5.53
N ALA A 95 2.75 -12.76 4.57
CA ALA A 95 1.52 -12.78 3.77
C ALA A 95 1.64 -13.64 2.50
N MET A 96 2.80 -14.25 2.23
CA MET A 96 3.00 -15.09 1.05
C MET A 96 1.99 -16.23 1.00
N ARG A 97 1.55 -16.52 -0.21
CA ARG A 97 0.67 -17.64 -0.56
C ARG A 97 1.28 -18.41 -1.73
N ASP A 98 1.01 -19.71 -1.77
CA ASP A 98 1.46 -20.62 -2.84
C ASP A 98 0.44 -20.70 -4.00
N ASP A 99 -0.80 -20.30 -3.76
CA ASP A 99 -1.93 -20.40 -4.68
C ASP A 99 -2.26 -19.08 -5.41
N VAL A 100 -1.72 -17.95 -4.95
CA VAL A 100 -1.93 -16.63 -5.55
C VAL A 100 -0.70 -15.75 -5.40
N VAL A 101 -0.30 -15.08 -6.46
CA VAL A 101 0.81 -14.13 -6.43
C VAL A 101 0.34 -12.80 -5.86
N LEU A 102 0.96 -12.38 -4.76
CA LEU A 102 0.71 -11.10 -4.12
C LEU A 102 1.86 -10.13 -4.39
N ALA A 103 1.53 -8.88 -4.63
CA ALA A 103 2.45 -7.76 -4.73
C ALA A 103 2.13 -6.75 -3.62
N GLY A 104 3.12 -6.25 -2.90
CA GLY A 104 2.84 -5.34 -1.78
C GLY A 104 4.05 -4.59 -1.25
N LYS A 105 3.81 -3.63 -0.38
CA LYS A 105 4.83 -2.82 0.30
C LYS A 105 4.44 -2.56 1.73
N THR A 106 5.35 -2.84 2.64
CA THR A 106 5.23 -2.47 4.04
C THR A 106 5.73 -1.04 4.27
N GLY A 107 5.19 -0.38 5.27
CA GLY A 107 5.65 0.92 5.73
C GLY A 107 5.55 1.01 7.25
N THR A 108 6.45 1.76 7.86
CA THR A 108 6.35 2.16 9.26
C THR A 108 6.52 3.67 9.31
N ALA A 109 5.49 4.38 9.76
CA ALA A 109 5.50 5.82 9.89
C ALA A 109 5.59 6.19 11.38
N GLU A 110 6.59 6.99 11.73
CA GLU A 110 6.74 7.52 13.07
C GLU A 110 5.85 8.75 13.27
N ILE A 111 5.12 8.79 14.38
CA ILE A 111 4.37 9.97 14.82
C ILE A 111 5.09 10.54 16.03
N LYS A 112 5.81 11.64 15.83
CA LYS A 112 6.60 12.31 16.85
C LYS A 112 6.30 13.81 16.86
N ALA A 113 6.30 14.41 18.04
CA ALA A 113 6.19 15.86 18.19
C ALA A 113 7.49 16.60 17.81
N SER A 114 8.64 15.92 17.97
CA SER A 114 9.97 16.41 17.60
C SER A 114 10.93 15.26 17.33
N LYS A 115 12.11 15.56 16.78
CA LYS A 115 13.16 14.57 16.52
C LYS A 115 13.60 13.79 17.78
N ASP A 116 13.61 14.46 18.91
CA ASP A 116 14.08 13.92 20.20
C ASP A 116 12.92 13.32 21.04
N ASP A 117 11.71 13.28 20.50
CA ASP A 117 10.54 12.69 21.16
C ASP A 117 10.62 11.17 21.19
N ALA A 118 10.97 10.63 22.36
CA ALA A 118 11.02 9.20 22.61
C ALA A 118 9.63 8.59 22.92
N THR A 119 8.61 9.43 23.15
CA THR A 119 7.25 9.01 23.50
C THR A 119 6.34 8.80 22.30
N GLY A 120 6.81 9.21 21.11
CA GLY A 120 6.07 9.05 19.87
C GLY A 120 5.73 7.60 19.58
N THR A 121 4.64 7.40 18.83
CA THR A 121 4.15 6.09 18.39
C THR A 121 4.51 5.80 16.93
N GLU A 122 4.19 4.61 16.46
CA GLU A 122 4.40 4.17 15.08
C GLU A 122 3.09 3.64 14.46
N LEU A 123 2.89 3.97 13.19
CA LEU A 123 1.86 3.37 12.36
C LEU A 123 2.47 2.28 11.49
N GLY A 124 1.95 1.07 11.59
CA GLY A 124 2.31 -0.04 10.70
C GLY A 124 1.41 -0.05 9.47
N TRP A 125 1.97 -0.01 8.27
CA TRP A 125 1.26 -0.01 7.00
C TRP A 125 1.59 -1.24 6.17
N PHE A 126 0.59 -1.74 5.45
CA PHE A 126 0.80 -2.72 4.38
C PHE A 126 -0.22 -2.47 3.27
N ALA A 127 0.30 -2.12 2.08
CA ALA A 127 -0.49 -2.09 0.85
C ALA A 127 -0.15 -3.36 0.07
N VAL A 128 -1.16 -4.16 -0.29
CA VAL A 128 -0.98 -5.46 -0.93
C VAL A 128 -2.14 -5.75 -1.88
N TYR A 129 -1.84 -6.39 -3.02
CA TYR A 129 -2.86 -6.75 -4.00
C TYR A 129 -2.54 -8.06 -4.71
N THR A 130 -3.56 -8.68 -5.29
CA THR A 130 -3.41 -9.83 -6.17
C THR A 130 -2.88 -9.39 -7.52
N LYS A 131 -1.75 -9.98 -7.97
CA LYS A 131 -1.15 -9.63 -9.26
C LYS A 131 -2.03 -10.03 -10.44
N ASP A 132 -2.70 -11.18 -10.36
CA ASP A 132 -3.61 -11.63 -11.40
C ASP A 132 -4.97 -10.95 -11.25
N LEU A 133 -5.31 -10.10 -12.21
CA LEU A 133 -6.60 -9.40 -12.27
C LEU A 133 -7.75 -10.27 -12.81
N ASN A 134 -7.44 -11.47 -13.36
CA ASN A 134 -8.45 -12.39 -13.88
C ASN A 134 -8.98 -13.36 -12.81
N LEU A 135 -8.54 -13.21 -11.56
CA LEU A 135 -9.15 -13.92 -10.44
C LEU A 135 -10.63 -13.55 -10.34
N GLU A 136 -11.45 -14.48 -9.89
CA GLU A 136 -12.88 -14.23 -9.62
C GLU A 136 -13.09 -13.02 -8.71
N ASN A 137 -12.21 -12.88 -7.71
CA ASN A 137 -12.24 -11.78 -6.73
C ASN A 137 -10.83 -11.17 -6.59
N PRO A 138 -10.37 -10.35 -7.55
CA PRO A 138 -9.11 -9.64 -7.38
C PRO A 138 -9.24 -8.64 -6.22
N LEU A 139 -8.25 -8.58 -5.35
CA LEU A 139 -8.30 -7.77 -4.14
C LEU A 139 -7.07 -6.88 -4.04
N LEU A 140 -7.30 -5.60 -3.75
CA LEU A 140 -6.30 -4.67 -3.27
C LEU A 140 -6.69 -4.21 -1.86
N MET A 141 -5.78 -4.33 -0.93
CA MET A 141 -5.98 -3.95 0.46
C MET A 141 -4.89 -2.99 0.92
N VAL A 142 -5.30 -1.94 1.61
CA VAL A 142 -4.41 -1.08 2.39
C VAL A 142 -4.82 -1.20 3.84
N SER A 143 -3.92 -1.73 4.66
CA SER A 143 -4.09 -1.81 6.11
C SER A 143 -3.17 -0.84 6.82
N MET A 144 -3.68 -0.23 7.87
CA MET A 144 -2.95 0.61 8.79
C MET A 144 -3.31 0.20 10.22
N VAL A 145 -2.28 -0.01 11.04
CA VAL A 145 -2.45 -0.33 12.45
C VAL A 145 -1.70 0.71 13.26
N GLU A 146 -2.39 1.29 14.23
CA GLU A 146 -1.82 2.30 15.13
C GLU A 146 -1.04 1.63 16.27
N ASP A 147 -0.08 2.37 16.83
CA ASP A 147 0.64 2.04 18.05
C ASP A 147 1.41 0.72 18.01
N VAL A 148 2.11 0.48 16.89
CA VAL A 148 2.84 -0.78 16.65
C VAL A 148 4.32 -0.73 17.06
N LYS A 149 4.78 0.35 17.72
CA LYS A 149 6.19 0.55 18.08
C LYS A 149 6.78 -0.62 18.87
N ASN A 150 6.00 -1.20 19.78
CA ASN A 150 6.43 -2.31 20.64
C ASN A 150 5.98 -3.68 20.11
N ASP A 151 5.16 -3.72 19.05
CA ASP A 151 4.53 -4.93 18.52
C ASP A 151 5.16 -5.42 17.21
N GLY A 152 6.26 -4.82 16.80
CA GLY A 152 7.01 -5.23 15.62
C GLY A 152 6.72 -4.42 14.35
N GLY A 153 6.14 -3.22 14.49
CA GLY A 153 5.95 -2.27 13.40
C GLY A 153 4.98 -2.79 12.34
N SER A 154 5.34 -2.62 11.08
CA SER A 154 4.51 -3.04 9.93
C SER A 154 4.19 -4.54 9.88
N LYS A 155 4.89 -5.39 10.62
CA LYS A 155 4.60 -6.85 10.68
C LYS A 155 3.18 -7.14 11.15
N VAL A 156 2.65 -6.34 12.07
CA VAL A 156 1.27 -6.45 12.55
C VAL A 156 0.28 -6.25 11.40
N ALA A 157 0.49 -5.22 10.58
CA ALA A 157 -0.35 -4.95 9.41
C ALA A 157 -0.26 -6.09 8.38
N VAL A 158 0.92 -6.70 8.18
CA VAL A 158 1.12 -7.86 7.30
C VAL A 158 0.31 -9.06 7.78
N GLU A 159 0.39 -9.39 9.07
CA GLU A 159 -0.33 -10.52 9.66
C GLU A 159 -1.85 -10.34 9.56
N LYS A 160 -2.36 -9.16 9.88
CA LYS A 160 -3.79 -8.86 9.72
C LYS A 160 -4.27 -8.91 8.28
N SER A 161 -3.46 -8.43 7.34
CA SER A 161 -3.78 -8.52 5.92
C SER A 161 -3.81 -9.98 5.44
N LYS A 162 -2.89 -10.82 5.89
CA LYS A 162 -2.89 -12.26 5.60
C LYS A 162 -4.22 -12.91 6.01
N GLU A 163 -4.68 -12.68 7.25
CA GLU A 163 -5.95 -13.22 7.75
C GLU A 163 -7.13 -12.84 6.83
N VAL A 164 -7.17 -11.59 6.34
CA VAL A 164 -8.22 -11.13 5.42
C VAL A 164 -8.12 -11.82 4.07
N PHE A 165 -6.90 -11.93 3.49
CA PHE A 165 -6.71 -12.61 2.20
C PHE A 165 -7.08 -14.09 2.27
N GLU A 166 -6.80 -14.78 3.38
CA GLU A 166 -7.16 -16.18 3.57
C GLU A 166 -8.68 -16.38 3.62
N GLN A 167 -9.41 -15.43 4.17
CA GLN A 167 -10.88 -15.49 4.22
C GLN A 167 -11.53 -15.06 2.89
N TYR A 168 -11.01 -14.01 2.25
CA TYR A 168 -11.61 -13.42 1.05
C TYR A 168 -11.28 -14.21 -0.23
N ILE A 169 -10.10 -14.81 -0.27
CA ILE A 169 -9.64 -15.68 -1.36
C ILE A 169 -9.32 -17.05 -0.73
N PRO A 170 -10.34 -17.88 -0.45
CA PRO A 170 -10.12 -19.19 0.14
C PRO A 170 -9.30 -20.05 -0.82
N LYS A 171 -8.38 -20.85 -0.28
CA LYS A 171 -7.62 -21.81 -1.06
C LYS A 171 -8.62 -22.78 -1.72
N LYS A 172 -8.45 -23.05 -3.02
CA LYS A 172 -9.20 -24.11 -3.67
C LYS A 172 -8.89 -25.42 -2.95
N SER A 173 -9.92 -26.13 -2.51
CA SER A 173 -9.76 -27.48 -1.99
C SER A 173 -9.06 -28.31 -3.05
N ALA A 174 -7.97 -28.99 -2.72
CA ALA A 174 -7.38 -29.99 -3.61
C ALA A 174 -8.46 -31.06 -3.85
N GLU A 175 -8.93 -31.17 -5.09
CA GLU A 175 -9.77 -32.30 -5.54
C GLU A 175 -8.96 -33.59 -5.58
#